data_6b337683f5fbb42a9d8e70d1041c96a9
#
_entry.id   6b337683f5fbb42a9d8e70d1041c96a9
#
_cell.length_a   1.000
_cell.length_b   1.000
_cell.length_c   1.000
_cell.angle_alpha   90.00
_cell.angle_beta   90.00
_cell.angle_gamma   90.00
#
_symmetry.space_group_name_H-M   'P 1'
#
loop_
_entity.id
_entity.type
_entity.pdbx_description
1 polymer ?
#
loop_
_entity_poly.entity_id
_entity_poly.type
_entity_poly.pdbx_seq_one_letter_code
_entity_poly.pdbx_strand_id
1 'polypeptide(L)'
;VTTRQALVAIGAARHLDADLVLDLGDLHPAQHGALQLALELDDDVIVGADARVGLLHRSAEKLFEARDYRQILMLANRHDWLSAFSSELGVALTIEAAMGIVPPERATWSRTLLAEVNRITASLLLVGAAVPEAAQILGVREELQELQERATGGRVHPMITRIGGLARPLDARWLDDLARVLALLTDRLPAVGEAVTTAMQAYAGCAVLTTDDALSIGVSGPVARASGVDLDLRRDAALLAYPELASLIDVPVSVAGDIPARYEVLLGQIPVSITLACASADRLRALGEGPVNVPLPKVVRVPESTSYGEFEGPLGRSGYLLSSIGEKTPWRLKLRTPSFTNVQALARSLPGTPIAALAPSVTSFFFVVGDIDR
;
A
#
# COMPACT_ATOMS: atom_id res chain seq x y z
N VAL A 1 39.59 3.71 -13.33
CA VAL A 1 38.28 3.10 -13.56
C VAL A 1 37.38 4.22 -14.05
N THR A 2 36.79 4.08 -15.26
CA THR A 2 35.90 5.09 -15.81
C THR A 2 34.47 4.70 -15.42
N THR A 3 33.93 5.36 -14.42
CA THR A 3 32.53 5.17 -13.99
C THR A 3 31.61 5.65 -15.12
N ARG A 4 30.64 4.83 -15.52
CA ARG A 4 29.62 5.18 -16.52
C ARG A 4 28.34 5.61 -15.81
N GLN A 5 27.68 6.62 -16.36
CA GLN A 5 26.37 7.04 -15.88
C GLN A 5 25.28 6.35 -16.69
N ALA A 6 24.37 5.69 -15.99
CA ALA A 6 23.18 5.08 -16.57
C ALA A 6 21.93 5.72 -15.97
N LEU A 7 20.93 5.97 -16.79
CA LEU A 7 19.63 6.46 -16.37
C LEU A 7 18.57 5.41 -16.66
N VAL A 8 17.86 5.00 -15.62
CA VAL A 8 16.77 4.03 -15.72
C VAL A 8 15.46 4.77 -15.61
N ALA A 9 14.61 4.63 -16.61
CA ALA A 9 13.27 5.20 -16.61
C ALA A 9 12.23 4.09 -16.37
N ILE A 10 11.28 4.40 -15.51
CA ILE A 10 10.05 3.63 -15.30
C ILE A 10 8.92 4.54 -15.78
N GLY A 11 8.19 4.13 -16.81
CA GLY A 11 7.27 4.98 -17.55
C GLY A 11 7.95 5.67 -18.74
N ALA A 12 7.35 6.72 -19.31
CA ALA A 12 7.85 7.34 -20.53
C ALA A 12 9.23 8.00 -20.35
N ALA A 13 10.26 7.41 -20.95
CA ALA A 13 11.59 8.02 -21.08
C ALA A 13 11.55 9.04 -22.23
N ARG A 14 11.71 10.32 -21.92
CA ARG A 14 11.82 11.38 -22.93
C ARG A 14 13.09 12.20 -22.70
N HIS A 15 13.96 12.25 -23.73
CA HIS A 15 15.13 13.13 -23.82
C HIS A 15 16.02 13.15 -22.57
N LEU A 16 16.73 12.05 -22.34
CA LEU A 16 17.60 11.89 -21.18
C LEU A 16 19.06 11.99 -21.63
N ASP A 17 19.83 12.85 -20.98
CA ASP A 17 21.26 13.01 -21.17
C ASP A 17 22.00 12.05 -20.23
N ALA A 18 22.36 10.88 -20.73
CA ALA A 18 23.09 9.84 -20.00
C ALA A 18 23.80 8.90 -20.96
N ASP A 19 24.88 8.25 -20.50
CA ASP A 19 25.65 7.28 -21.29
C ASP A 19 24.82 6.05 -21.68
N LEU A 20 23.89 5.67 -20.82
CA LEU A 20 22.97 4.55 -21.03
C LEU A 20 21.59 4.91 -20.50
N VAL A 21 20.56 4.66 -21.29
CA VAL A 21 19.16 4.76 -20.85
C VAL A 21 18.55 3.36 -20.88
N LEU A 22 18.11 2.88 -19.72
CA LEU A 22 17.35 1.64 -19.58
C LEU A 22 15.88 1.98 -19.36
N ASP A 23 15.03 1.53 -20.27
CA ASP A 23 13.58 1.63 -20.14
C ASP A 23 13.03 0.28 -19.63
N LEU A 24 12.53 0.25 -18.40
CA LEU A 24 11.93 -0.96 -17.83
C LEU A 24 10.51 -1.22 -18.40
N GLY A 25 10.01 -0.29 -19.22
CA GLY A 25 8.76 -0.45 -19.97
C GLY A 25 7.54 -0.70 -19.13
N ASP A 26 6.58 -1.41 -19.72
CA ASP A 26 5.25 -1.65 -19.17
C ASP A 26 5.19 -2.80 -18.16
N LEU A 27 6.31 -3.37 -17.78
CA LEU A 27 6.35 -4.57 -16.93
C LEU A 27 6.31 -4.28 -15.42
N HIS A 28 6.46 -3.02 -15.00
CA HIS A 28 6.48 -2.66 -13.59
C HIS A 28 5.08 -2.28 -13.10
N PRO A 29 4.60 -2.80 -11.93
CA PRO A 29 3.28 -2.45 -11.38
C PRO A 29 3.06 -0.94 -11.15
N ALA A 30 4.13 -0.16 -10.99
CA ALA A 30 4.10 1.30 -10.80
C ALA A 30 4.24 2.10 -12.12
N GLN A 31 4.09 1.48 -13.28
CA GLN A 31 4.31 2.10 -14.59
C GLN A 31 3.45 3.36 -14.89
N HIS A 32 2.36 3.55 -14.17
CA HIS A 32 1.46 4.70 -14.34
C HIS A 32 2.01 6.00 -13.75
N GLY A 33 3.28 6.24 -13.96
CA GLY A 33 3.97 7.45 -13.55
C GLY A 33 5.41 7.41 -14.00
N ALA A 34 6.08 8.55 -13.97
CA ALA A 34 7.48 8.64 -14.32
C ALA A 34 8.34 8.62 -13.06
N LEU A 35 9.21 7.63 -12.94
CA LEU A 35 10.29 7.56 -11.96
C LEU A 35 11.60 7.38 -12.71
N GLN A 36 12.64 8.06 -12.30
CA GLN A 36 13.97 7.92 -12.84
C GLN A 36 14.95 7.52 -11.73
N LEU A 37 15.84 6.59 -12.06
CA LEU A 37 16.98 6.24 -11.22
C LEU A 37 18.25 6.64 -11.98
N ALA A 38 19.01 7.58 -11.45
CA ALA A 38 20.34 7.88 -11.93
C ALA A 38 21.31 6.91 -11.27
N LEU A 39 22.04 6.14 -12.07
CA LEU A 39 22.97 5.12 -11.60
C LEU A 39 24.38 5.45 -11.99
N GLU A 40 25.32 5.18 -11.11
CA GLU A 40 26.74 5.13 -11.41
C GLU A 40 27.16 3.67 -11.46
N LEU A 41 27.83 3.27 -12.55
CA LEU A 41 28.24 1.89 -12.81
C LEU A 41 29.76 1.79 -12.83
N ASP A 42 30.29 0.76 -12.18
CA ASP A 42 31.64 0.25 -12.35
C ASP A 42 31.51 -1.13 -13.00
N ASP A 43 31.82 -1.23 -14.30
CA ASP A 43 31.48 -2.33 -15.18
C ASP A 43 29.98 -2.67 -15.14
N ASP A 44 29.60 -3.81 -14.56
CA ASP A 44 28.21 -4.28 -14.43
C ASP A 44 27.67 -4.16 -13.00
N VAL A 45 28.41 -3.49 -12.11
CA VAL A 45 28.00 -3.28 -10.71
C VAL A 45 27.56 -1.83 -10.50
N ILE A 46 26.42 -1.65 -9.83
CA ILE A 46 25.94 -0.35 -9.40
C ILE A 46 26.79 0.11 -8.20
N VAL A 47 27.45 1.26 -8.31
CA VAL A 47 28.28 1.84 -7.24
C VAL A 47 27.62 3.08 -6.62
N GLY A 48 26.65 3.69 -7.30
CA GLY A 48 25.86 4.81 -6.82
C GLY A 48 24.46 4.79 -7.41
N ALA A 49 23.48 5.28 -6.67
CA ALA A 49 22.10 5.39 -7.13
C ALA A 49 21.42 6.61 -6.51
N ASP A 50 20.67 7.34 -7.33
CA ASP A 50 19.82 8.46 -6.91
C ASP A 50 18.43 8.34 -7.52
N ALA A 51 17.39 8.48 -6.70
CA ALA A 51 16.00 8.42 -7.14
C ALA A 51 15.46 9.82 -7.44
N ARG A 52 15.16 10.09 -8.70
CA ARG A 52 14.58 11.36 -9.16
C ARG A 52 13.05 11.27 -9.11
N VAL A 53 12.47 11.91 -8.11
CA VAL A 53 11.02 11.94 -7.86
C VAL A 53 10.43 13.30 -8.26
N GLY A 54 9.09 13.40 -8.31
CA GLY A 54 8.38 14.65 -8.61
C GLY A 54 7.84 14.75 -10.04
N LEU A 55 8.14 13.80 -10.91
CA LEU A 55 7.73 13.85 -12.33
C LEU A 55 6.22 13.67 -12.54
N LEU A 56 5.51 13.08 -11.57
CA LEU A 56 4.06 12.95 -11.54
C LEU A 56 3.41 13.88 -10.48
N HIS A 57 4.13 14.88 -9.98
CA HIS A 57 3.57 15.78 -8.97
C HIS A 57 2.36 16.56 -9.52
N ARG A 58 1.21 16.41 -8.86
CA ARG A 58 -0.08 17.00 -9.27
C ARG A 58 -0.71 17.85 -8.17
N SER A 59 0.09 18.24 -7.18
CA SER A 59 -0.32 19.09 -6.05
C SER A 59 -1.49 18.50 -5.24
N ALA A 60 -1.50 17.18 -4.97
CA ALA A 60 -2.59 16.53 -4.24
C ALA A 60 -2.84 17.19 -2.88
N GLU A 61 -1.79 17.45 -2.10
CA GLU A 61 -1.91 18.11 -0.80
C GLU A 61 -2.49 19.54 -0.93
N LYS A 62 -2.18 20.28 -2.00
CA LYS A 62 -2.76 21.60 -2.24
C LYS A 62 -4.21 21.55 -2.65
N LEU A 63 -4.61 20.51 -3.40
CA LEU A 63 -6.01 20.30 -3.76
C LEU A 63 -6.88 19.97 -2.55
N PHE A 64 -6.34 19.34 -1.50
CA PHE A 64 -7.08 19.11 -0.25
C PHE A 64 -7.51 20.42 0.41
N GLU A 65 -6.71 21.46 0.38
CA GLU A 65 -7.05 22.76 0.95
C GLU A 65 -8.23 23.45 0.24
N ALA A 66 -8.47 23.11 -1.03
CA ALA A 66 -9.54 23.67 -1.87
C ALA A 66 -10.83 22.83 -1.89
N ARG A 67 -10.91 21.73 -1.15
CA ARG A 67 -12.04 20.78 -1.14
C ARG A 67 -12.58 20.60 0.26
N ASP A 68 -13.91 20.37 0.36
CA ASP A 68 -14.50 20.06 1.66
C ASP A 68 -14.09 18.66 2.16
N TYR A 69 -14.30 18.41 3.47
CA TYR A 69 -13.88 17.18 4.13
C TYR A 69 -14.46 15.90 3.51
N ARG A 70 -15.61 15.94 2.82
CA ARG A 70 -16.15 14.78 2.10
C ARG A 70 -15.47 14.56 0.77
N GLN A 71 -15.11 15.64 0.09
CA GLN A 71 -14.47 15.58 -1.23
C GLN A 71 -13.02 15.13 -1.13
N ILE A 72 -12.31 15.47 -0.03
CA ILE A 72 -10.90 15.07 0.12
C ILE A 72 -10.73 13.54 0.22
N LEU A 73 -11.72 12.80 0.71
CA LEU A 73 -11.68 11.34 0.70
C LEU A 73 -11.54 10.78 -0.71
N MET A 74 -12.24 11.41 -1.67
CA MET A 74 -12.19 11.03 -3.09
C MET A 74 -10.84 11.37 -3.73
N LEU A 75 -10.18 12.44 -3.28
CA LEU A 75 -8.82 12.77 -3.73
C LEU A 75 -7.79 11.84 -3.11
N ALA A 76 -7.95 11.50 -1.83
CA ALA A 76 -7.01 10.66 -1.09
C ALA A 76 -6.83 9.28 -1.73
N ASN A 77 -7.89 8.68 -2.26
CA ASN A 77 -7.79 7.36 -2.88
C ASN A 77 -7.17 7.37 -4.30
N ARG A 78 -6.79 8.55 -4.83
CA ARG A 78 -6.24 8.72 -6.20
C ARG A 78 -4.73 8.83 -6.26
N HIS A 79 -4.04 9.13 -5.17
CA HIS A 79 -2.58 9.20 -5.18
C HIS A 79 -1.94 7.81 -5.08
N ASP A 80 -2.53 6.89 -4.32
CA ASP A 80 -2.12 5.49 -4.21
C ASP A 80 -3.23 4.57 -4.71
N TRP A 81 -3.18 4.22 -6.00
CA TRP A 81 -4.18 3.36 -6.61
C TRP A 81 -4.11 1.89 -6.16
N LEU A 82 -2.96 1.47 -5.58
CA LEU A 82 -2.77 0.12 -5.04
C LEU A 82 -3.39 -0.01 -3.65
N SER A 83 -3.31 1.05 -2.84
CA SER A 83 -3.85 1.13 -1.49
C SER A 83 -5.04 2.09 -1.40
N ALA A 84 -5.84 2.20 -2.48
CA ALA A 84 -6.87 3.21 -2.63
C ALA A 84 -7.88 3.23 -1.47
N PHE A 85 -8.32 2.06 -0.99
CA PHE A 85 -9.21 1.97 0.17
C PHE A 85 -8.51 2.42 1.46
N SER A 86 -7.28 1.98 1.68
CA SER A 86 -6.50 2.35 2.86
C SER A 86 -6.26 3.85 2.95
N SER A 87 -6.02 4.51 1.81
CA SER A 87 -5.80 5.95 1.75
C SER A 87 -7.05 6.75 2.10
N GLU A 88 -8.22 6.41 1.54
CA GLU A 88 -9.47 7.07 1.93
C GLU A 88 -9.86 6.81 3.37
N LEU A 89 -9.61 5.60 3.87
CA LEU A 89 -9.89 5.21 5.25
C LEU A 89 -9.02 5.97 6.24
N GLY A 90 -7.71 6.07 6.01
CA GLY A 90 -6.78 6.78 6.89
C GLY A 90 -7.14 8.27 7.05
N VAL A 91 -7.54 8.93 5.97
CA VAL A 91 -8.06 10.31 6.03
C VAL A 91 -9.36 10.39 6.83
N ALA A 92 -10.29 9.45 6.62
CA ALA A 92 -11.56 9.43 7.35
C ALA A 92 -11.33 9.23 8.86
N LEU A 93 -10.48 8.28 9.26
CA LEU A 93 -10.13 8.02 10.65
C LEU A 93 -9.50 9.26 11.32
N THR A 94 -8.64 9.98 10.60
CA THR A 94 -8.01 11.21 11.12
C THR A 94 -9.05 12.31 11.35
N ILE A 95 -10.00 12.49 10.44
CA ILE A 95 -11.10 13.45 10.59
C ILE A 95 -12.02 13.05 11.72
N GLU A 96 -12.39 11.78 11.80
CA GLU A 96 -13.24 11.22 12.88
C GLU A 96 -12.62 11.44 14.25
N ALA A 97 -11.33 11.17 14.40
CA ALA A 97 -10.60 11.44 15.64
C ALA A 97 -10.61 12.93 16.01
N ALA A 98 -10.39 13.83 15.04
CA ALA A 98 -10.43 15.29 15.24
C ALA A 98 -11.82 15.79 15.64
N MET A 99 -12.88 15.08 15.27
CA MET A 99 -14.28 15.43 15.56
C MET A 99 -14.87 14.65 16.74
N GLY A 100 -14.16 13.68 17.30
CA GLY A 100 -14.69 12.78 18.31
C GLY A 100 -15.84 11.88 17.82
N ILE A 101 -15.85 11.54 16.52
CA ILE A 101 -16.87 10.68 15.92
C ILE A 101 -16.48 9.22 16.11
N VAL A 102 -17.41 8.43 16.65
CA VAL A 102 -17.27 6.98 16.78
C VAL A 102 -18.22 6.31 15.78
N PRO A 103 -17.70 5.65 14.74
CA PRO A 103 -18.51 4.90 13.78
C PRO A 103 -19.26 3.73 14.47
N PRO A 104 -20.40 3.30 13.92
CA PRO A 104 -21.08 2.10 14.40
C PRO A 104 -20.18 0.85 14.33
N GLU A 105 -20.35 -0.09 15.24
CA GLU A 105 -19.56 -1.33 15.30
C GLU A 105 -19.55 -2.06 13.97
N ARG A 106 -20.69 -2.18 13.29
CA ARG A 106 -20.78 -2.80 11.97
C ARG A 106 -19.92 -2.06 10.92
N ALA A 107 -19.80 -0.74 10.99
CA ALA A 107 -18.92 0.03 10.11
C ALA A 107 -17.44 -0.27 10.41
N THR A 108 -17.07 -0.37 11.67
CA THR A 108 -15.71 -0.69 12.12
C THR A 108 -15.27 -2.05 11.58
N TRP A 109 -16.09 -3.09 11.75
CA TRP A 109 -15.79 -4.43 11.22
C TRP A 109 -15.78 -4.49 9.68
N SER A 110 -16.70 -3.79 9.02
CA SER A 110 -16.71 -3.72 7.55
C SER A 110 -15.48 -3.02 7.00
N ARG A 111 -14.99 -1.96 7.66
CA ARG A 111 -13.75 -1.27 7.29
C ARG A 111 -12.52 -2.15 7.49
N THR A 112 -12.47 -2.92 8.59
CA THR A 112 -11.40 -3.89 8.84
C THR A 112 -11.36 -4.94 7.75
N LEU A 113 -12.52 -5.53 7.41
CA LEU A 113 -12.65 -6.50 6.34
C LEU A 113 -12.17 -5.94 5.00
N LEU A 114 -12.62 -4.77 4.60
CA LEU A 114 -12.24 -4.13 3.33
C LEU A 114 -10.77 -3.74 3.29
N ALA A 115 -10.16 -3.37 4.43
CA ALA A 115 -8.74 -3.08 4.53
C ALA A 115 -7.89 -4.34 4.27
N GLU A 116 -8.29 -5.48 4.82
CA GLU A 116 -7.60 -6.74 4.57
C GLU A 116 -7.82 -7.25 3.14
N VAL A 117 -9.00 -7.10 2.56
CA VAL A 117 -9.26 -7.39 1.14
C VAL A 117 -8.39 -6.51 0.24
N ASN A 118 -8.25 -5.21 0.55
CA ASN A 118 -7.35 -4.31 -0.19
C ASN A 118 -5.89 -4.75 -0.07
N ARG A 119 -5.42 -5.17 1.12
CA ARG A 119 -4.08 -5.71 1.33
C ARG A 119 -3.82 -6.95 0.49
N ILE A 120 -4.74 -7.90 0.50
CA ILE A 120 -4.67 -9.10 -0.34
C ILE A 120 -4.57 -8.71 -1.81
N THR A 121 -5.50 -7.89 -2.30
CA THR A 121 -5.59 -7.47 -3.71
C THR A 121 -4.30 -6.76 -4.18
N ALA A 122 -3.72 -5.91 -3.33
CA ALA A 122 -2.45 -5.24 -3.59
C ALA A 122 -1.28 -6.24 -3.66
N SER A 123 -1.19 -7.15 -2.68
CA SER A 123 -0.13 -8.16 -2.64
C SER A 123 -0.17 -9.10 -3.84
N LEU A 124 -1.37 -9.53 -4.28
CA LEU A 124 -1.53 -10.38 -5.46
C LEU A 124 -1.05 -9.68 -6.74
N LEU A 125 -1.27 -8.37 -6.88
CA LEU A 125 -0.75 -7.64 -8.04
C LEU A 125 0.77 -7.58 -8.02
N LEU A 126 1.37 -7.24 -6.87
CA LEU A 126 2.83 -7.13 -6.75
C LEU A 126 3.53 -8.46 -7.04
N VAL A 127 2.97 -9.56 -6.55
CA VAL A 127 3.48 -10.90 -6.80
C VAL A 127 3.27 -11.32 -8.25
N GLY A 128 2.04 -11.24 -8.75
CA GLY A 128 1.68 -11.74 -10.08
C GLY A 128 2.28 -10.94 -11.23
N ALA A 129 2.59 -9.64 -11.02
CA ALA A 129 3.24 -8.82 -12.02
C ALA A 129 4.77 -8.99 -12.03
N ALA A 130 5.38 -9.33 -10.88
CA ALA A 130 6.83 -9.46 -10.77
C ALA A 130 7.36 -10.85 -11.16
N VAL A 131 6.54 -11.89 -11.03
CA VAL A 131 6.93 -13.29 -11.25
C VAL A 131 5.98 -13.91 -12.28
N PRO A 132 6.42 -14.09 -13.55
CA PRO A 132 5.57 -14.62 -14.61
C PRO A 132 4.94 -15.98 -14.26
N GLU A 133 5.65 -16.87 -13.57
CA GLU A 133 5.17 -18.18 -13.14
C GLU A 133 4.03 -18.09 -12.11
N ALA A 134 3.96 -16.97 -11.39
CA ALA A 134 2.89 -16.67 -10.44
C ALA A 134 1.73 -15.87 -11.05
N ALA A 135 1.80 -15.43 -12.31
CA ALA A 135 0.83 -14.53 -12.94
C ALA A 135 -0.62 -15.06 -12.92
N GLN A 136 -0.82 -16.38 -12.86
CA GLN A 136 -2.15 -16.99 -12.74
C GLN A 136 -2.94 -16.52 -11.50
N ILE A 137 -2.26 -15.99 -10.46
CA ILE A 137 -2.90 -15.46 -9.25
C ILE A 137 -3.69 -14.18 -9.53
N LEU A 138 -3.37 -13.47 -10.61
CA LEU A 138 -4.10 -12.28 -11.06
C LEU A 138 -5.56 -12.56 -11.39
N GLY A 139 -5.90 -13.81 -11.77
CA GLY A 139 -7.29 -14.24 -11.92
C GLY A 139 -8.08 -14.19 -10.61
N VAL A 140 -7.48 -14.56 -9.48
CA VAL A 140 -8.10 -14.46 -8.15
C VAL A 140 -8.22 -12.99 -7.73
N ARG A 141 -7.20 -12.19 -8.05
CA ARG A 141 -7.27 -10.74 -7.84
C ARG A 141 -8.46 -10.12 -8.60
N GLU A 142 -8.70 -10.55 -9.82
CA GLU A 142 -9.83 -10.08 -10.64
C GLU A 142 -11.17 -10.41 -9.98
N GLU A 143 -11.36 -11.60 -9.44
CA GLU A 143 -12.57 -11.96 -8.67
C GLU A 143 -12.75 -11.05 -7.44
N LEU A 144 -11.67 -10.72 -6.72
CA LEU A 144 -11.72 -9.75 -5.60
C LEU A 144 -12.09 -8.34 -6.06
N GLN A 145 -11.62 -7.90 -7.24
CA GLN A 145 -12.01 -6.61 -7.81
C GLN A 145 -13.48 -6.58 -8.27
N GLU A 146 -14.01 -7.69 -8.78
CA GLU A 146 -15.45 -7.79 -9.06
C GLU A 146 -16.30 -7.68 -7.79
N LEU A 147 -15.87 -8.34 -6.71
CA LEU A 147 -16.50 -8.18 -5.41
C LEU A 147 -16.44 -6.73 -4.93
N GLN A 148 -15.30 -6.07 -5.06
CA GLN A 148 -15.16 -4.66 -4.72
C GLN A 148 -16.11 -3.79 -5.54
N GLU A 149 -16.19 -3.99 -6.86
CA GLU A 149 -17.10 -3.26 -7.75
C GLU A 149 -18.57 -3.44 -7.34
N ARG A 150 -18.98 -4.66 -7.02
CA ARG A 150 -20.36 -4.94 -6.53
C ARG A 150 -20.65 -4.22 -5.21
N ALA A 151 -19.70 -4.19 -4.29
CA ALA A 151 -19.87 -3.49 -3.00
C ALA A 151 -19.81 -1.97 -3.13
N THR A 152 -19.04 -1.42 -4.06
CA THR A 152 -18.64 -0.01 -4.03
C THR A 152 -19.00 0.76 -5.29
N GLY A 153 -19.13 0.08 -6.43
CA GLY A 153 -19.31 0.67 -7.76
C GLY A 153 -17.98 0.97 -8.47
N GLY A 154 -16.84 0.70 -7.85
CA GLY A 154 -15.51 0.93 -8.42
C GLY A 154 -14.58 -0.27 -8.27
N ARG A 155 -13.92 -0.67 -9.36
CA ARG A 155 -12.98 -1.81 -9.36
C ARG A 155 -11.65 -1.48 -8.67
N VAL A 156 -11.13 -0.26 -8.87
CA VAL A 156 -9.83 0.19 -8.35
C VAL A 156 -10.01 1.21 -7.23
N HIS A 157 -10.93 2.15 -7.41
CA HIS A 157 -11.20 3.23 -6.47
C HIS A 157 -12.57 3.03 -5.83
N PRO A 158 -12.63 2.43 -4.64
CA PRO A 158 -13.90 2.00 -4.05
C PRO A 158 -14.81 3.17 -3.66
N MET A 159 -14.27 4.27 -3.16
CA MET A 159 -15.01 5.47 -2.72
C MET A 159 -16.22 5.12 -1.84
N ILE A 160 -16.11 4.09 -1.02
CA ILE A 160 -17.16 3.62 -0.12
C ILE A 160 -17.07 4.24 1.27
N THR A 161 -15.87 4.66 1.68
CA THR A 161 -15.64 5.28 3.00
C THR A 161 -16.37 6.62 3.09
N ARG A 162 -16.97 6.85 4.26
CA ARG A 162 -17.58 8.12 4.66
C ARG A 162 -17.02 8.53 6.01
N ILE A 163 -16.98 9.81 6.31
CA ILE A 163 -16.76 10.27 7.68
C ILE A 163 -17.91 9.73 8.53
N GLY A 164 -17.59 8.97 9.58
CA GLY A 164 -18.55 8.30 10.44
C GLY A 164 -18.98 6.90 10.00
N GLY A 165 -18.34 6.30 8.96
CA GLY A 165 -18.63 4.93 8.54
C GLY A 165 -18.47 4.66 7.05
N LEU A 166 -19.47 4.00 6.46
CA LEU A 166 -19.50 3.60 5.04
C LEU A 166 -20.75 4.13 4.34
N ALA A 167 -20.72 4.19 3.01
CA ALA A 167 -21.86 4.60 2.20
C ALA A 167 -23.02 3.61 2.22
N ARG A 168 -22.74 2.32 2.36
CA ARG A 168 -23.71 1.22 2.35
C ARG A 168 -23.13 -0.01 3.07
N PRO A 169 -24.00 -0.92 3.59
CA PRO A 169 -23.55 -2.16 4.20
C PRO A 169 -23.04 -3.16 3.16
N LEU A 170 -22.22 -4.10 3.62
CA LEU A 170 -21.93 -5.35 2.91
C LEU A 170 -23.05 -6.35 3.24
N ASP A 171 -23.65 -6.95 2.23
CA ASP A 171 -24.73 -7.93 2.39
C ASP A 171 -24.21 -9.37 2.58
N ALA A 172 -25.10 -10.28 3.00
CA ALA A 172 -24.75 -11.66 3.29
C ALA A 172 -24.21 -12.39 2.03
N ARG A 173 -24.80 -12.15 0.86
CA ARG A 173 -24.36 -12.78 -0.39
C ARG A 173 -22.95 -12.34 -0.75
N TRP A 174 -22.61 -11.07 -0.55
CA TRP A 174 -21.26 -10.57 -0.79
C TRP A 174 -20.24 -11.24 0.15
N LEU A 175 -20.61 -11.45 1.43
CA LEU A 175 -19.75 -12.16 2.40
C LEU A 175 -19.55 -13.63 2.03
N ASP A 176 -20.56 -14.29 1.47
CA ASP A 176 -20.45 -15.69 1.01
C ASP A 176 -19.59 -15.81 -0.24
N ASP A 177 -19.75 -14.91 -1.20
CA ASP A 177 -18.92 -14.85 -2.39
C ASP A 177 -17.45 -14.56 -2.03
N LEU A 178 -17.20 -13.66 -1.06
CA LEU A 178 -15.85 -13.39 -0.56
C LEU A 178 -15.23 -14.66 0.06
N ALA A 179 -15.96 -15.36 0.90
CA ALA A 179 -15.47 -16.60 1.52
C ALA A 179 -15.04 -17.64 0.47
N ARG A 180 -15.82 -17.78 -0.62
CA ARG A 180 -15.47 -18.66 -1.75
C ARG A 180 -14.16 -18.21 -2.43
N VAL A 181 -13.96 -16.92 -2.68
CA VAL A 181 -12.76 -16.42 -3.33
C VAL A 181 -11.53 -16.56 -2.42
N LEU A 182 -11.69 -16.31 -1.11
CA LEU A 182 -10.60 -16.50 -0.15
C LEU A 182 -10.20 -17.98 -0.01
N ALA A 183 -11.16 -18.92 -0.07
CA ALA A 183 -10.87 -20.34 -0.09
C ALA A 183 -10.08 -20.74 -1.35
N LEU A 184 -10.49 -20.26 -2.53
CA LEU A 184 -9.76 -20.46 -3.78
C LEU A 184 -8.34 -19.90 -3.71
N LEU A 185 -8.16 -18.71 -3.11
CA LEU A 185 -6.85 -18.13 -2.90
C LEU A 185 -5.98 -19.00 -2.01
N THR A 186 -6.52 -19.46 -0.89
CA THR A 186 -5.81 -20.33 0.07
C THR A 186 -5.29 -21.58 -0.60
N ASP A 187 -6.08 -22.21 -1.49
CA ASP A 187 -5.69 -23.40 -2.24
C ASP A 187 -4.53 -23.13 -3.22
N ARG A 188 -4.46 -21.93 -3.81
CA ARG A 188 -3.45 -21.58 -4.80
C ARG A 188 -2.14 -21.02 -4.21
N LEU A 189 -2.17 -20.50 -3.00
CA LEU A 189 -1.00 -19.84 -2.38
C LEU A 189 0.25 -20.72 -2.30
N PRO A 190 0.21 -22.02 -1.98
CA PRO A 190 1.43 -22.83 -1.90
C PRO A 190 2.19 -22.88 -3.23
N ALA A 191 1.50 -23.09 -4.35
CA ALA A 191 2.14 -23.13 -5.67
C ALA A 191 2.70 -21.76 -6.09
N VAL A 192 1.99 -20.67 -5.76
CA VAL A 192 2.45 -19.32 -5.99
C VAL A 192 3.70 -19.03 -5.15
N GLY A 193 3.70 -19.42 -3.87
CA GLY A 193 4.83 -19.25 -2.97
C GLY A 193 6.08 -19.99 -3.48
N GLU A 194 5.95 -21.23 -3.95
CA GLU A 194 7.04 -21.99 -4.53
C GLU A 194 7.61 -21.32 -5.80
N ALA A 195 6.75 -20.87 -6.70
CA ALA A 195 7.16 -20.17 -7.92
C ALA A 195 7.94 -18.87 -7.60
N VAL A 196 7.45 -18.07 -6.67
CA VAL A 196 8.11 -16.82 -6.26
C VAL A 196 9.43 -17.09 -5.56
N THR A 197 9.48 -18.04 -4.63
CA THR A 197 10.71 -18.41 -3.93
C THR A 197 11.78 -18.88 -4.92
N THR A 198 11.41 -19.75 -5.86
CA THR A 198 12.31 -20.26 -6.89
C THR A 198 12.85 -19.12 -7.77
N ALA A 199 11.97 -18.24 -8.25
CA ALA A 199 12.36 -17.14 -9.12
C ALA A 199 13.26 -16.12 -8.41
N MET A 200 12.97 -15.79 -7.15
CA MET A 200 13.67 -14.75 -6.41
C MET A 200 14.98 -15.23 -5.77
N GLN A 201 15.16 -16.54 -5.56
CA GLN A 201 16.38 -17.09 -4.96
C GLN A 201 17.65 -16.75 -5.76
N ALA A 202 17.55 -16.58 -7.07
CA ALA A 202 18.68 -16.16 -7.91
C ALA A 202 19.23 -14.75 -7.55
N TYR A 203 18.47 -13.96 -6.82
CA TYR A 203 18.81 -12.60 -6.40
C TYR A 203 19.10 -12.47 -4.89
N ALA A 204 19.39 -13.60 -4.23
CA ALA A 204 19.80 -13.59 -2.82
C ALA A 204 21.03 -12.70 -2.61
N GLY A 205 21.00 -11.87 -1.57
CA GLY A 205 22.06 -10.90 -1.28
C GLY A 205 22.10 -9.66 -2.18
N CYS A 206 21.16 -9.50 -3.14
CA CYS A 206 21.06 -8.30 -3.95
C CYS A 206 20.16 -7.24 -3.31
N ALA A 207 20.51 -5.98 -3.50
CA ALA A 207 19.78 -4.80 -2.99
C ALA A 207 19.42 -4.94 -1.50
N VAL A 208 20.42 -5.27 -0.69
CA VAL A 208 20.25 -5.48 0.75
C VAL A 208 19.99 -4.15 1.44
N LEU A 209 18.88 -4.06 2.16
CA LEU A 209 18.55 -2.95 3.06
C LEU A 209 18.80 -3.41 4.49
N THR A 210 19.75 -2.78 5.17
CA THR A 210 20.04 -3.10 6.58
C THR A 210 18.93 -2.58 7.50
N THR A 211 18.82 -3.15 8.71
CA THR A 211 17.88 -2.65 9.74
C THR A 211 18.15 -1.18 10.07
N ASP A 212 19.41 -0.79 10.20
CA ASP A 212 19.80 0.59 10.53
C ASP A 212 19.40 1.56 9.40
N ASP A 213 19.63 1.20 8.14
CA ASP A 213 19.20 2.00 7.00
C ASP A 213 17.67 2.10 6.94
N ALA A 214 16.96 0.99 7.15
CA ALA A 214 15.49 0.98 7.17
C ALA A 214 14.92 1.91 8.25
N LEU A 215 15.50 1.91 9.44
CA LEU A 215 15.12 2.79 10.55
C LEU A 215 15.47 4.25 10.26
N SER A 216 16.68 4.52 9.75
CA SER A 216 17.16 5.89 9.49
C SER A 216 16.34 6.61 8.41
N ILE A 217 15.90 5.88 7.38
CA ILE A 217 15.03 6.38 6.30
C ILE A 217 13.57 6.44 6.74
N GLY A 218 13.20 5.68 7.77
CA GLY A 218 11.84 5.56 8.25
C GLY A 218 10.97 4.66 7.36
N VAL A 219 11.54 3.60 6.80
CA VAL A 219 10.81 2.59 6.01
C VAL A 219 9.80 1.87 6.90
N SER A 220 8.72 1.39 6.31
CA SER A 220 7.66 0.66 7.01
C SER A 220 7.09 -0.47 6.15
N GLY A 221 6.19 -1.25 6.72
CA GLY A 221 5.51 -2.32 6.02
C GLY A 221 6.43 -3.47 5.59
N PRO A 222 6.09 -4.19 4.50
CA PRO A 222 6.82 -5.38 4.10
C PRO A 222 8.31 -5.16 3.88
N VAL A 223 8.70 -4.00 3.34
CA VAL A 223 10.12 -3.66 3.09
C VAL A 223 10.90 -3.55 4.38
N ALA A 224 10.37 -2.86 5.39
CA ALA A 224 11.01 -2.73 6.70
C ALA A 224 11.05 -4.07 7.44
N ARG A 225 9.95 -4.84 7.40
CA ARG A 225 9.88 -6.16 8.04
C ARG A 225 10.84 -7.16 7.42
N ALA A 226 11.13 -7.06 6.13
CA ALA A 226 12.16 -7.86 5.47
C ALA A 226 13.58 -7.54 5.98
N SER A 227 13.77 -6.38 6.60
CA SER A 227 15.03 -5.90 7.18
C SER A 227 15.06 -6.00 8.72
N GLY A 228 14.21 -6.80 9.33
CA GLY A 228 14.21 -7.05 10.78
C GLY A 228 13.42 -6.03 11.63
N VAL A 229 12.72 -5.06 11.03
CA VAL A 229 11.89 -4.10 11.76
C VAL A 229 10.53 -4.73 12.07
N ASP A 230 10.36 -5.22 13.29
CA ASP A 230 9.11 -5.85 13.75
C ASP A 230 8.10 -4.78 14.18
N LEU A 231 7.43 -4.16 13.20
CA LEU A 231 6.38 -3.16 13.40
C LEU A 231 5.22 -3.40 12.43
N ASP A 232 4.00 -3.47 12.98
CA ASP A 232 2.76 -3.52 12.22
C ASP A 232 1.63 -2.85 13.02
N LEU A 233 1.07 -1.75 12.53
CA LEU A 233 0.04 -0.99 13.26
C LEU A 233 -1.27 -1.78 13.47
N ARG A 234 -1.49 -2.86 12.73
CA ARG A 234 -2.64 -3.75 13.00
C ARG A 234 -2.50 -4.44 14.36
N ARG A 235 -1.26 -4.77 14.76
CA ARG A 235 -0.92 -5.36 16.06
C ARG A 235 -0.62 -4.29 17.11
N ASP A 236 0.10 -3.24 16.72
CA ASP A 236 0.78 -2.32 17.65
C ASP A 236 -0.03 -1.05 17.95
N ALA A 237 -1.20 -0.87 17.28
CA ALA A 237 -2.07 0.28 17.49
C ALA A 237 -3.54 -0.14 17.65
N ALA A 238 -4.29 0.63 18.46
CA ALA A 238 -5.71 0.39 18.69
C ALA A 238 -6.55 1.01 17.54
N LEU A 239 -6.50 0.42 16.34
CA LEU A 239 -7.21 0.89 15.17
C LEU A 239 -8.31 -0.10 14.74
N LEU A 240 -9.47 0.42 14.35
CA LEU A 240 -10.60 -0.37 13.85
C LEU A 240 -10.95 -1.56 14.81
N ALA A 241 -11.16 -2.75 14.26
CA ALA A 241 -11.42 -3.98 15.02
C ALA A 241 -10.13 -4.82 15.27
N TYR A 242 -8.94 -4.31 14.92
CA TYR A 242 -7.70 -5.08 15.10
C TYR A 242 -7.39 -5.46 16.56
N PRO A 243 -7.70 -4.64 17.59
CA PRO A 243 -7.53 -5.07 18.98
C PRO A 243 -8.30 -6.35 19.33
N GLU A 244 -9.49 -6.56 18.75
CA GLU A 244 -10.29 -7.76 18.94
C GLU A 244 -9.75 -8.97 18.17
N LEU A 245 -8.91 -8.72 17.16
CA LEU A 245 -8.27 -9.71 16.29
C LEU A 245 -6.78 -9.94 16.63
N ALA A 246 -6.27 -9.34 17.70
CA ALA A 246 -4.83 -9.29 18.01
C ALA A 246 -4.18 -10.67 18.07
N SER A 247 -4.88 -11.69 18.60
CA SER A 247 -4.39 -13.08 18.66
C SER A 247 -4.25 -13.79 17.31
N LEU A 248 -4.80 -13.20 16.24
CA LEU A 248 -4.75 -13.72 14.87
C LEU A 248 -3.71 -12.98 14.01
N ILE A 249 -3.07 -11.95 14.54
CA ILE A 249 -2.11 -11.14 13.79
C ILE A 249 -0.71 -11.72 14.00
N ASP A 250 -0.32 -12.62 13.11
CA ASP A 250 1.05 -13.12 13.02
C ASP A 250 1.81 -12.26 12.00
N VAL A 251 2.78 -11.47 12.48
CA VAL A 251 3.51 -10.51 11.65
C VAL A 251 4.74 -11.18 11.05
N PRO A 252 4.80 -11.40 9.72
CA PRO A 252 5.97 -11.98 9.10
C PRO A 252 7.14 -10.99 9.11
N VAL A 253 8.30 -11.44 9.60
CA VAL A 253 9.55 -10.67 9.69
C VAL A 253 10.70 -11.51 9.16
N SER A 254 11.61 -10.92 8.41
CA SER A 254 12.88 -11.50 7.97
C SER A 254 14.02 -10.52 8.29
N VAL A 255 15.24 -11.00 8.42
CA VAL A 255 16.40 -10.16 8.74
C VAL A 255 17.39 -10.02 7.58
N ALA A 256 17.16 -10.74 6.48
CA ALA A 256 18.09 -10.75 5.35
C ALA A 256 18.09 -9.43 4.56
N GLY A 257 16.97 -8.70 4.52
CA GLY A 257 16.84 -7.40 3.88
C GLY A 257 17.03 -7.39 2.38
N ASP A 258 17.11 -8.55 1.73
CA ASP A 258 17.34 -8.72 0.30
C ASP A 258 16.05 -8.92 -0.49
N ILE A 259 16.16 -9.16 -1.80
CA ILE A 259 15.00 -9.35 -2.69
C ILE A 259 14.14 -10.54 -2.24
N PRO A 260 14.69 -11.76 -2.03
CA PRO A 260 13.89 -12.89 -1.53
C PRO A 260 13.15 -12.59 -0.24
N ALA A 261 13.82 -11.98 0.75
CA ALA A 261 13.22 -11.64 2.04
C ALA A 261 12.01 -10.70 1.91
N ARG A 262 12.05 -9.72 1.01
CA ARG A 262 10.91 -8.82 0.77
C ARG A 262 9.72 -9.57 0.19
N TYR A 263 9.93 -10.49 -0.74
CA TYR A 263 8.85 -11.32 -1.28
C TYR A 263 8.34 -12.35 -0.27
N GLU A 264 9.21 -12.93 0.56
CA GLU A 264 8.82 -13.82 1.66
C GLU A 264 7.86 -13.13 2.62
N VAL A 265 8.20 -11.93 3.08
CA VAL A 265 7.33 -11.11 3.96
C VAL A 265 6.04 -10.72 3.25
N LEU A 266 6.10 -10.32 1.97
CA LEU A 266 4.91 -9.98 1.19
C LEU A 266 3.95 -11.16 1.05
N LEU A 267 4.46 -12.35 0.76
CA LEU A 267 3.67 -13.58 0.69
C LEU A 267 3.13 -13.99 2.06
N GLY A 268 3.96 -13.91 3.10
CA GLY A 268 3.58 -14.29 4.46
C GLY A 268 2.44 -13.46 5.05
N GLN A 269 2.28 -12.20 4.63
CA GLN A 269 1.15 -11.38 5.10
C GLN A 269 -0.21 -11.76 4.47
N ILE A 270 -0.25 -12.48 3.34
CA ILE A 270 -1.50 -12.85 2.66
C ILE A 270 -2.34 -13.82 3.50
N PRO A 271 -1.81 -14.95 4.04
CA PRO A 271 -2.57 -15.85 4.91
C PRO A 271 -3.10 -15.14 6.17
N VAL A 272 -2.31 -14.24 6.75
CA VAL A 272 -2.75 -13.44 7.90
C VAL A 272 -3.96 -12.59 7.52
N SER A 273 -3.89 -11.89 6.39
CA SER A 273 -4.99 -11.06 5.90
C SER A 273 -6.24 -11.89 5.56
N ILE A 274 -6.08 -13.10 5.02
CA ILE A 274 -7.21 -14.03 4.80
C ILE A 274 -7.87 -14.38 6.13
N THR A 275 -7.08 -14.75 7.13
CA THR A 275 -7.60 -15.10 8.47
C THR A 275 -8.37 -13.92 9.10
N LEU A 276 -7.82 -12.71 9.04
CA LEU A 276 -8.47 -11.51 9.56
C LEU A 276 -9.75 -11.15 8.79
N ALA A 277 -9.73 -11.31 7.47
CA ALA A 277 -10.91 -11.09 6.63
C ALA A 277 -12.03 -12.10 6.94
N CYS A 278 -11.72 -13.38 7.10
CA CYS A 278 -12.68 -14.41 7.49
C CYS A 278 -13.29 -14.12 8.87
N ALA A 279 -12.46 -13.84 9.88
CA ALA A 279 -12.92 -13.50 11.21
C ALA A 279 -13.82 -12.24 11.22
N SER A 280 -13.45 -11.23 10.43
CA SER A 280 -14.26 -10.01 10.27
C SER A 280 -15.61 -10.30 9.59
N ALA A 281 -15.63 -11.16 8.57
CA ALA A 281 -16.85 -11.59 7.90
C ALA A 281 -17.78 -12.36 8.83
N ASP A 282 -17.25 -13.26 9.66
CA ASP A 282 -18.02 -14.02 10.64
C ASP A 282 -18.61 -13.10 11.72
N ARG A 283 -17.85 -12.12 12.18
CA ARG A 283 -18.39 -11.11 13.11
C ARG A 283 -19.52 -10.29 12.47
N LEU A 284 -19.38 -9.89 11.21
CA LEU A 284 -20.43 -9.16 10.49
C LEU A 284 -21.72 -9.99 10.32
N ARG A 285 -21.60 -11.30 10.11
CA ARG A 285 -22.74 -12.22 10.09
C ARG A 285 -23.42 -12.30 11.47
N ALA A 286 -22.62 -12.38 12.54
CA ALA A 286 -23.11 -12.43 13.90
C ALA A 286 -23.80 -11.13 14.37
N LEU A 287 -23.30 -9.98 13.91
CA LEU A 287 -23.92 -8.68 14.19
C LEU A 287 -25.27 -8.47 13.51
N GLY A 288 -25.55 -9.21 12.42
CA GLY A 288 -26.77 -9.03 11.64
C GLY A 288 -26.86 -7.67 10.95
N GLU A 289 -28.08 -7.22 10.65
CA GLU A 289 -28.33 -5.91 10.06
C GLU A 289 -28.15 -4.79 11.08
N GLY A 290 -27.73 -3.61 10.60
CA GLY A 290 -27.53 -2.45 11.47
C GLY A 290 -26.93 -1.26 10.74
N PRO A 291 -26.82 -0.11 11.41
CA PRO A 291 -26.25 1.10 10.81
C PRO A 291 -24.77 0.91 10.47
N VAL A 292 -24.34 1.49 9.36
CA VAL A 292 -22.94 1.52 8.93
C VAL A 292 -22.40 2.95 8.82
N ASN A 293 -23.17 3.94 9.27
CA ASN A 293 -22.74 5.34 9.24
C ASN A 293 -23.43 6.13 10.35
N VAL A 294 -22.77 7.18 10.81
CA VAL A 294 -23.34 8.20 11.73
C VAL A 294 -23.90 9.34 10.87
N PRO A 295 -25.13 9.80 11.14
CA PRO A 295 -25.67 10.99 10.48
C PRO A 295 -24.83 12.23 10.78
N LEU A 296 -24.39 12.91 9.75
CA LEU A 296 -23.61 14.15 9.85
C LEU A 296 -24.33 15.31 9.16
N PRO A 297 -24.12 16.56 9.64
CA PRO A 297 -24.62 17.76 8.99
C PRO A 297 -24.24 17.81 7.49
N LYS A 298 -25.05 18.49 6.67
CA LYS A 298 -24.78 18.66 5.24
C LYS A 298 -23.39 19.27 4.99
N VAL A 299 -22.97 20.20 5.83
CA VAL A 299 -21.62 20.79 5.81
C VAL A 299 -20.86 20.29 7.03
N VAL A 300 -19.80 19.54 6.79
CA VAL A 300 -18.89 19.08 7.84
C VAL A 300 -17.87 20.19 8.12
N ARG A 301 -17.69 20.52 9.39
CA ARG A 301 -16.64 21.43 9.89
C ARG A 301 -15.88 20.72 10.98
N VAL A 302 -14.59 20.58 10.81
CA VAL A 302 -13.71 20.04 11.83
C VAL A 302 -13.34 21.20 12.76
N PRO A 303 -13.45 21.05 14.10
CA PRO A 303 -13.02 22.08 15.04
C PRO A 303 -11.57 22.51 14.79
N GLU A 304 -11.22 23.73 15.20
CA GLU A 304 -9.83 24.20 15.16
C GLU A 304 -8.93 23.25 15.96
N SER A 305 -8.00 22.61 15.25
CA SER A 305 -7.14 21.56 15.83
C SER A 305 -6.02 21.21 14.87
N THR A 306 -4.97 20.56 15.41
CA THR A 306 -4.00 19.80 14.65
C THR A 306 -4.08 18.35 15.13
N SER A 307 -4.43 17.46 14.23
CA SER A 307 -4.62 16.02 14.49
C SER A 307 -3.70 15.21 13.60
N TYR A 308 -3.10 14.16 14.18
CA TYR A 308 -2.30 13.20 13.42
C TYR A 308 -2.92 11.82 13.53
N GLY A 309 -3.12 11.17 12.38
CA GLY A 309 -3.58 9.79 12.28
C GLY A 309 -2.60 8.94 11.48
N GLU A 310 -2.57 7.66 11.76
CA GLU A 310 -1.78 6.68 11.02
C GLU A 310 -2.63 5.48 10.64
N PHE A 311 -2.26 4.80 9.56
CA PHE A 311 -2.90 3.57 9.12
C PHE A 311 -1.89 2.64 8.45
N GLU A 312 -1.99 1.32 8.72
CA GLU A 312 -1.16 0.30 8.08
C GLU A 312 -1.77 -0.10 6.73
N GLY A 313 -1.28 0.50 5.65
CA GLY A 313 -1.63 0.11 4.29
C GLY A 313 -0.87 -1.13 3.80
N PRO A 314 -1.20 -1.64 2.61
CA PRO A 314 -0.50 -2.77 2.00
C PRO A 314 1.01 -2.57 1.84
N LEU A 315 1.42 -1.35 1.51
CA LEU A 315 2.82 -0.99 1.24
C LEU A 315 3.56 -0.52 2.49
N GLY A 316 2.85 -0.26 3.58
CA GLY A 316 3.40 0.21 4.84
C GLY A 316 2.55 1.28 5.51
N ARG A 317 3.13 1.94 6.49
CA ARG A 317 2.47 2.94 7.32
C ARG A 317 2.25 4.25 6.56
N SER A 318 1.01 4.67 6.45
CA SER A 318 0.59 5.99 5.96
C SER A 318 0.24 6.90 7.13
N GLY A 319 0.68 8.16 7.09
CA GLY A 319 0.41 9.17 8.12
C GLY A 319 -0.32 10.37 7.53
N TYR A 320 -1.20 10.96 8.32
CA TYR A 320 -2.11 12.04 7.94
C TYR A 320 -2.07 13.13 9.00
N LEU A 321 -1.42 14.26 8.67
CA LEU A 321 -1.40 15.42 9.56
C LEU A 321 -2.46 16.42 9.08
N LEU A 322 -3.55 16.53 9.82
CA LEU A 322 -4.66 17.44 9.55
C LEU A 322 -4.57 18.67 10.42
N SER A 323 -4.52 19.85 9.81
CA SER A 323 -4.71 21.14 10.49
C SER A 323 -6.05 21.74 10.06
N SER A 324 -6.90 22.08 11.02
CA SER A 324 -8.21 22.73 10.82
C SER A 324 -8.29 24.06 11.55
N ILE A 325 -9.00 25.02 10.96
CA ILE A 325 -9.31 26.33 11.56
C ILE A 325 -10.82 26.52 11.77
N GLY A 326 -11.58 25.41 11.88
CA GLY A 326 -13.04 25.47 12.06
C GLY A 326 -13.86 25.67 10.80
N GLU A 327 -13.20 25.73 9.63
CA GLU A 327 -13.85 25.94 8.34
C GLU A 327 -14.31 24.62 7.70
N LYS A 328 -15.02 24.68 6.56
CA LYS A 328 -15.53 23.52 5.81
C LYS A 328 -14.45 22.78 5.01
N THR A 329 -13.28 23.37 4.88
CA THR A 329 -12.12 22.83 4.20
C THR A 329 -10.96 22.72 5.18
N PRO A 330 -10.04 21.74 5.05
CA PRO A 330 -8.84 21.74 5.87
C PRO A 330 -7.96 22.95 5.55
N TRP A 331 -7.29 23.48 6.57
CA TRP A 331 -6.20 24.42 6.36
C TRP A 331 -5.00 23.73 5.72
N ARG A 332 -4.69 22.52 6.20
CA ARG A 332 -3.66 21.64 5.63
C ARG A 332 -4.00 20.19 5.89
N LEU A 333 -3.82 19.34 4.90
CA LEU A 333 -3.72 17.90 5.07
C LEU A 333 -2.41 17.45 4.43
N LYS A 334 -1.44 17.06 5.27
CA LYS A 334 -0.15 16.55 4.83
C LYS A 334 -0.14 15.04 4.90
N LEU A 335 0.37 14.41 3.85
CA LEU A 335 0.52 12.97 3.74
C LEU A 335 1.98 12.54 4.02
N ARG A 336 2.15 11.53 4.84
CA ARG A 336 3.34 10.70 4.88
C ARG A 336 3.00 9.38 4.21
N THR A 337 3.71 9.05 3.14
CA THR A 337 3.39 7.86 2.34
C THR A 337 4.53 6.84 2.41
N PRO A 338 4.22 5.53 2.43
CA PRO A 338 5.25 4.49 2.47
C PRO A 338 6.07 4.45 1.18
N SER A 339 5.47 4.72 0.01
CA SER A 339 6.14 4.67 -1.27
C SER A 339 7.32 5.64 -1.38
N PHE A 340 7.22 6.82 -0.76
CA PHE A 340 8.32 7.79 -0.75
C PHE A 340 9.56 7.25 -0.02
N THR A 341 9.37 6.66 1.16
CA THR A 341 10.47 6.05 1.92
C THR A 341 10.99 4.78 1.25
N ASN A 342 10.12 3.99 0.62
CA ASN A 342 10.51 2.78 -0.08
C ASN A 342 11.41 3.09 -1.29
N VAL A 343 11.13 4.15 -2.07
CA VAL A 343 11.99 4.51 -3.20
C VAL A 343 13.35 5.08 -2.76
N GLN A 344 13.40 5.78 -1.62
CA GLN A 344 14.67 6.23 -1.04
C GLN A 344 15.50 5.03 -0.55
N ALA A 345 14.84 4.05 0.06
CA ALA A 345 15.47 2.81 0.49
C ALA A 345 15.96 1.97 -0.69
N LEU A 346 15.24 1.93 -1.81
CA LEU A 346 15.71 1.32 -3.05
C LEU A 346 17.04 1.95 -3.48
N ALA A 347 17.11 3.27 -3.62
CA ALA A 347 18.34 3.96 -4.02
C ALA A 347 19.50 3.65 -3.05
N ARG A 348 19.21 3.60 -1.74
CA ARG A 348 20.21 3.28 -0.71
C ARG A 348 20.74 1.85 -0.78
N SER A 349 19.92 0.90 -1.20
CA SER A 349 20.26 -0.54 -1.23
C SER A 349 20.93 -1.01 -2.53
N LEU A 350 20.87 -0.23 -3.61
CA LEU A 350 21.40 -0.60 -4.92
C LEU A 350 22.94 -0.70 -5.02
N PRO A 351 23.76 0.14 -4.33
CA PRO A 351 25.20 0.01 -4.40
C PRO A 351 25.68 -1.40 -4.02
N GLY A 352 26.58 -1.98 -4.87
CA GLY A 352 27.04 -3.35 -4.76
C GLY A 352 26.17 -4.39 -5.49
N THR A 353 25.04 -3.98 -6.07
CA THR A 353 24.13 -4.85 -6.81
C THR A 353 24.51 -4.92 -8.29
N PRO A 354 24.58 -6.11 -8.92
CA PRO A 354 24.76 -6.24 -10.36
C PRO A 354 23.58 -5.59 -11.11
N ILE A 355 23.88 -4.93 -12.25
CA ILE A 355 22.84 -4.27 -13.07
C ILE A 355 21.77 -5.26 -13.57
N ALA A 356 22.11 -6.53 -13.75
CA ALA A 356 21.16 -7.59 -14.11
C ALA A 356 20.08 -7.82 -13.04
N ALA A 357 20.34 -7.48 -11.76
CA ALA A 357 19.38 -7.58 -10.68
C ALA A 357 18.56 -6.29 -10.47
N LEU A 358 18.71 -5.28 -11.32
CA LEU A 358 18.04 -4.00 -11.15
C LEU A 358 16.52 -4.12 -11.22
N ALA A 359 15.97 -4.80 -12.24
CA ALA A 359 14.52 -4.94 -12.39
C ALA A 359 13.88 -5.67 -11.19
N PRO A 360 14.36 -6.85 -10.73
CA PRO A 360 13.85 -7.46 -9.50
C PRO A 360 14.11 -6.62 -8.25
N SER A 361 15.20 -5.83 -8.18
CA SER A 361 15.40 -4.87 -7.10
C SER A 361 14.28 -3.85 -7.04
N VAL A 362 14.00 -3.18 -8.15
CA VAL A 362 12.93 -2.16 -8.26
C VAL A 362 11.57 -2.74 -7.89
N THR A 363 11.20 -3.92 -8.42
CA THR A 363 9.90 -4.54 -8.16
C THR A 363 9.71 -4.98 -6.71
N SER A 364 10.80 -5.26 -5.99
CA SER A 364 10.76 -5.74 -4.61
C SER A 364 10.57 -4.63 -3.55
N PHE A 365 10.67 -3.35 -3.90
CA PHE A 365 10.49 -2.25 -2.96
C PHE A 365 9.04 -1.74 -2.84
N PHE A 366 8.12 -2.28 -3.58
CA PHE A 366 6.67 -2.07 -3.45
C PHE A 366 6.27 -0.60 -3.28
N PHE A 367 6.20 0.15 -4.36
CA PHE A 367 5.83 1.56 -4.36
C PHE A 367 4.85 1.90 -5.48
N VAL A 368 4.17 3.02 -5.37
CA VAL A 368 3.33 3.64 -6.39
C VAL A 368 3.82 5.05 -6.65
N VAL A 369 4.09 5.40 -7.91
CA VAL A 369 4.65 6.72 -8.26
C VAL A 369 3.72 7.86 -7.85
N GLY A 370 2.40 7.69 -8.01
CA GLY A 370 1.43 8.68 -7.56
C GLY A 370 1.45 8.92 -6.05
N ASP A 371 1.83 7.92 -5.27
CA ASP A 371 2.00 8.00 -3.81
C ASP A 371 3.35 8.63 -3.40
N ILE A 372 4.37 8.51 -4.25
CA ILE A 372 5.63 9.22 -4.07
C ILE A 372 5.43 10.71 -4.30
N ASP A 373 4.78 11.08 -5.39
CA ASP A 373 4.72 12.42 -5.98
C ASP A 373 3.45 13.23 -5.59
N ARG A 374 2.77 12.90 -4.54
CA ARG A 374 1.52 13.46 -4.02
C ARG A 374 1.40 14.99 -4.04
#